data_4c0d671737f3e2bd99ce51a2b81ca56c
#
_entry.id   4c0d671737f3e2bd99ce51a2b81ca56c
#
_cell.length_a   1.000
_cell.length_b   1.000
_cell.length_c   1.000
_cell.angle_alpha   90.00
_cell.angle_beta   90.00
_cell.angle_gamma   90.00
#
_symmetry.space_group_name_H-M   'P 1'
#
loop_
_entity.id
_entity.type
_entity.pdbx_description
1 polymer ?
#
loop_
_entity_poly.entity_id
_entity_poly.type
_entity_poly.pdbx_seq_one_letter_code
_entity_poly.pdbx_strand_id
1 'polypeptide(L)'
;MKIRYGLISCDSHAQLHKGTWTSRMSKAKFGDNIPQLRETSDKEHMVRASDKPVERWFVHGKVVGERGTVNCPTAMNDPLRKTFPQRWEEVPAFVYDPIERLKALDRDGVDGEVLFPNDPIQSGTFFQGDAEFELACVQAFNDGLAEWR
;
A
#
# COMPACT_ATOMS: atom_id res chain seq x y z
N MET A 1 11.24 -20.90 -12.39
CA MET A 1 12.06 -20.07 -11.49
C MET A 1 13.35 -20.83 -11.18
N LYS A 2 14.52 -20.17 -11.26
CA LYS A 2 15.80 -20.80 -10.87
C LYS A 2 16.06 -20.42 -9.41
N ILE A 3 16.09 -21.40 -8.52
CA ILE A 3 16.40 -21.22 -7.10
C ILE A 3 17.88 -20.89 -6.96
N ARG A 4 18.23 -19.77 -6.33
CA ARG A 4 19.60 -19.30 -6.06
C ARG A 4 19.97 -19.38 -4.59
N TYR A 5 19.06 -18.99 -3.73
CA TYR A 5 19.29 -18.80 -2.30
C TYR A 5 18.61 -19.87 -1.45
N GLY A 6 17.57 -20.51 -1.98
CA GLY A 6 16.78 -21.53 -1.26
C GLY A 6 15.80 -20.95 -0.25
N LEU A 7 15.48 -19.65 -0.35
CA LEU A 7 14.58 -18.95 0.55
C LEU A 7 13.35 -18.41 -0.19
N ILE A 8 12.18 -18.72 0.32
CA ILE A 8 10.89 -18.16 -0.14
C ILE A 8 10.22 -17.50 1.05
N SER A 9 9.88 -16.22 0.92
CA SER A 9 9.07 -15.51 1.90
C SER A 9 7.58 -15.87 1.70
N CYS A 10 6.93 -16.33 2.76
CA CYS A 10 5.53 -16.78 2.69
C CYS A 10 4.54 -15.75 3.25
N ASP A 11 4.99 -14.59 3.70
CA ASP A 11 4.17 -13.55 4.30
C ASP A 11 4.74 -12.16 3.96
N SER A 12 4.74 -11.87 2.67
CA SER A 12 5.12 -10.55 2.16
C SER A 12 3.88 -9.75 1.74
N HIS A 13 4.00 -8.44 1.71
CA HIS A 13 2.89 -7.56 1.33
C HIS A 13 3.24 -6.74 0.08
N ALA A 14 2.26 -6.61 -0.82
CA ALA A 14 2.32 -5.72 -1.97
C ALA A 14 1.58 -4.42 -1.67
N GLN A 15 2.28 -3.31 -1.78
CA GLN A 15 1.70 -1.98 -1.82
C GLN A 15 1.65 -1.53 -3.28
N LEU A 16 0.45 -1.45 -3.86
CA LEU A 16 0.33 -0.86 -5.18
C LEU A 16 0.52 0.65 -5.13
N HIS A 17 0.89 1.25 -6.27
CA HIS A 17 1.07 2.69 -6.38
C HIS A 17 -0.17 3.45 -5.90
N LYS A 18 0.03 4.58 -5.23
CA LYS A 18 -1.06 5.40 -4.65
C LYS A 18 -2.18 5.78 -5.62
N GLY A 19 -1.87 5.84 -6.92
CA GLY A 19 -2.83 6.16 -7.97
C GLY A 19 -3.66 4.99 -8.50
N THR A 20 -3.46 3.78 -8.00
CA THR A 20 -4.07 2.55 -8.55
C THR A 20 -5.59 2.66 -8.68
N TRP A 21 -6.28 3.11 -7.66
CA TRP A 21 -7.74 3.23 -7.66
C TRP A 21 -8.21 4.50 -8.38
N THR A 22 -7.57 5.62 -8.15
CA THR A 22 -7.97 6.91 -8.74
C THR A 22 -7.81 6.94 -10.26
N SER A 23 -6.94 6.12 -10.82
CA SER A 23 -6.75 6.02 -12.28
C SER A 23 -7.71 5.03 -12.97
N ARG A 24 -8.31 4.09 -12.21
CA ARG A 24 -9.14 3.01 -12.76
C ARG A 24 -10.62 3.10 -12.42
N MET A 25 -10.95 3.74 -11.32
CA MET A 25 -12.35 3.89 -10.88
C MET A 25 -12.98 5.17 -11.43
N SER A 26 -14.27 5.11 -11.74
CA SER A 26 -15.03 6.26 -12.26
C SER A 26 -15.22 7.32 -11.18
N LYS A 27 -14.57 8.46 -11.34
CA LYS A 27 -14.77 9.62 -10.46
C LYS A 27 -16.19 10.18 -10.52
N ALA A 28 -16.83 10.10 -11.69
CA ALA A 28 -18.22 10.55 -11.83
C ALA A 28 -19.21 9.71 -11.02
N LYS A 29 -18.89 8.42 -10.82
CA LYS A 29 -19.75 7.48 -10.10
C LYS A 29 -19.44 7.43 -8.61
N PHE A 30 -18.17 7.35 -8.25
CA PHE A 30 -17.77 7.08 -6.87
C PHE A 30 -17.21 8.31 -6.14
N GLY A 31 -16.86 9.37 -6.90
CA GLY A 31 -16.42 10.64 -6.31
C GLY A 31 -15.25 10.48 -5.34
N ASP A 32 -15.43 11.08 -4.17
CA ASP A 32 -14.46 11.07 -3.09
C ASP A 32 -14.44 9.78 -2.25
N ASN A 33 -15.33 8.82 -2.56
CA ASN A 33 -15.34 7.51 -1.92
C ASN A 33 -14.18 6.63 -2.41
N ILE A 34 -13.63 6.91 -3.60
CA ILE A 34 -12.52 6.16 -4.19
C ILE A 34 -11.33 6.12 -3.22
N PRO A 35 -10.70 4.93 -3.02
CA PRO A 35 -9.50 4.81 -2.22
C PRO A 35 -8.39 5.74 -2.72
N GLN A 36 -7.92 6.62 -1.85
CA GLN A 36 -6.89 7.61 -2.18
C GLN A 36 -6.12 8.09 -0.95
N LEU A 37 -4.86 8.45 -1.15
CA LEU A 37 -4.09 9.16 -0.13
C LEU A 37 -4.49 10.63 -0.09
N ARG A 38 -4.71 11.15 1.10
CA ARG A 38 -4.94 12.58 1.37
C ARG A 38 -4.14 13.04 2.56
N GLU A 39 -3.76 14.30 2.55
CA GLU A 39 -3.20 14.94 3.73
C GLU A 39 -4.26 15.08 4.83
N THR A 40 -3.83 14.83 6.05
CA THR A 40 -4.65 15.06 7.24
C THR A 40 -3.78 15.58 8.38
N SER A 41 -4.37 16.43 9.20
CA SER A 41 -3.80 16.87 10.47
C SER A 41 -4.44 16.16 11.67
N ASP A 42 -5.28 15.15 11.41
CA ASP A 42 -5.96 14.39 12.45
C ASP A 42 -4.95 13.60 13.29
N LYS A 43 -4.84 13.97 14.55
CA LYS A 43 -3.88 13.40 15.49
C LYS A 43 -4.27 12.01 16.00
N GLU A 44 -5.54 11.61 15.89
CA GLU A 44 -6.00 10.30 16.36
C GLU A 44 -5.39 9.15 15.54
N HIS A 45 -5.06 9.41 14.27
CA HIS A 45 -4.49 8.43 13.36
C HIS A 45 -2.98 8.57 13.17
N MET A 46 -2.29 9.32 14.01
CA MET A 46 -0.85 9.50 13.94
C MET A 46 -0.12 8.51 14.85
N VAL A 47 0.78 7.71 14.29
CA VAL A 47 1.69 6.85 15.08
C VAL A 47 2.72 7.68 15.84
N ARG A 48 3.04 8.88 15.35
CA ARG A 48 3.90 9.85 16.03
C ARG A 48 3.32 11.24 15.87
N ALA A 49 3.40 12.04 16.92
CA ALA A 49 3.07 13.47 16.83
C ALA A 49 3.95 14.11 15.74
N SER A 50 3.32 14.73 14.77
CA SER A 50 3.97 15.49 13.71
C SER A 50 3.34 16.87 13.65
N ASP A 51 4.18 17.90 13.55
CA ASP A 51 3.70 19.28 13.34
C ASP A 51 3.34 19.53 11.86
N LYS A 52 3.63 18.57 10.98
CA LYS A 52 3.33 18.63 9.55
C LYS A 52 2.16 17.73 9.21
N PRO A 53 1.33 18.08 8.23
CA PRO A 53 0.32 17.20 7.68
C PRO A 53 0.94 15.88 7.23
N VAL A 54 0.23 14.78 7.48
CA VAL A 54 0.61 13.44 7.09
C VAL A 54 -0.38 12.91 6.06
N GLU A 55 0.01 11.95 5.25
CA GLU A 55 -0.90 11.30 4.32
C GLU A 55 -1.47 10.02 4.91
N ARG A 56 -2.76 9.81 4.71
CA ARG A 56 -3.48 8.60 5.11
C ARG A 56 -4.37 8.14 3.96
N TRP A 57 -4.64 6.85 3.92
CA TRP A 57 -5.64 6.29 3.04
C TRP A 57 -7.04 6.69 3.50
N PHE A 58 -7.84 7.16 2.56
CA PHE A 58 -9.25 7.44 2.73
C PHE A 58 -10.06 6.52 1.83
N VAL A 59 -11.11 5.92 2.38
CA VAL A 59 -12.13 5.15 1.67
C VAL A 59 -13.49 5.57 2.21
N HIS A 60 -14.45 5.87 1.35
CA HIS A 60 -15.74 6.45 1.75
C HIS A 60 -15.60 7.71 2.63
N GLY A 61 -14.57 8.52 2.37
CA GLY A 61 -14.29 9.72 3.16
C GLY A 61 -13.77 9.47 4.58
N LYS A 62 -13.51 8.22 4.96
CA LYS A 62 -12.99 7.84 6.27
C LYS A 62 -11.54 7.39 6.15
N VAL A 63 -10.75 7.69 7.18
CA VAL A 63 -9.39 7.18 7.29
C VAL A 63 -9.44 5.66 7.48
N VAL A 64 -8.59 4.96 6.73
CA VAL A 64 -8.39 3.52 6.82
C VAL A 64 -6.90 3.22 6.99
N GLY A 65 -6.57 2.09 7.63
CA GLY A 65 -5.19 1.77 7.98
C GLY A 65 -4.73 2.45 9.28
N GLU A 66 -3.70 1.90 9.88
CA GLU A 66 -3.30 2.29 11.23
C GLU A 66 -1.95 3.03 11.30
N ARG A 67 -1.04 2.85 10.32
CA ARG A 67 0.38 3.19 10.49
C ARG A 67 1.02 3.88 9.29
N GLY A 68 0.56 5.04 8.89
CA GLY A 68 1.22 5.77 7.82
C GLY A 68 0.67 5.47 6.42
N THR A 69 1.46 5.74 5.40
CA THR A 69 1.08 5.55 3.99
C THR A 69 1.17 4.10 3.54
N VAL A 70 1.95 3.29 4.24
CA VAL A 70 2.06 1.83 4.08
C VAL A 70 2.01 1.18 5.46
N ASN A 71 1.28 0.08 5.57
CA ASN A 71 1.03 -0.59 6.84
C ASN A 71 2.08 -1.68 7.13
N CYS A 72 3.34 -1.39 6.89
CA CYS A 72 4.45 -2.30 7.22
C CYS A 72 5.73 -1.53 7.51
N PRO A 73 6.64 -2.08 8.33
CA PRO A 73 7.97 -1.52 8.51
C PRO A 73 8.76 -1.60 7.19
N THR A 74 9.28 -0.48 6.72
CA THR A 74 10.01 -0.40 5.45
C THR A 74 11.52 -0.28 5.63
N ALA A 75 12.02 -0.15 6.86
CA ALA A 75 13.42 0.17 7.10
C ALA A 75 13.88 -0.19 8.52
N MET A 76 13.54 -1.40 9.01
CA MET A 76 13.86 -1.78 10.39
C MET A 76 15.38 -1.78 10.70
N ASN A 77 16.20 -2.06 9.72
CA ASN A 77 17.66 -2.15 9.86
C ASN A 77 18.41 -0.93 9.31
N ASP A 78 17.69 0.12 8.89
CA ASP A 78 18.27 1.37 8.40
C ASP A 78 17.88 2.53 9.33
N PRO A 79 18.79 2.98 10.22
CA PRO A 79 18.47 4.04 11.18
C PRO A 79 18.19 5.40 10.52
N LEU A 80 18.56 5.57 9.25
CA LEU A 80 18.32 6.81 8.50
C LEU A 80 16.95 6.84 7.84
N ARG A 81 16.26 5.71 7.72
CA ARG A 81 14.94 5.60 7.13
C ARG A 81 13.85 5.56 8.17
N LYS A 82 12.69 6.11 7.82
CA LYS A 82 11.48 6.00 8.63
C LYS A 82 10.91 4.58 8.53
N THR A 83 10.68 3.94 9.66
CA THR A 83 10.08 2.60 9.72
C THR A 83 8.66 2.62 9.16
N PHE A 84 7.87 3.65 9.49
CA PHE A 84 6.52 3.86 8.98
C PHE A 84 6.46 5.22 8.28
N PRO A 85 6.54 5.26 6.94
CA PRO A 85 6.43 6.50 6.18
C PRO A 85 5.13 7.23 6.47
N GLN A 86 5.19 8.52 6.66
CA GLN A 86 4.02 9.37 6.90
C GLN A 86 3.57 10.11 5.63
N ARG A 87 4.39 10.10 4.59
CA ARG A 87 4.12 10.68 3.29
C ARG A 87 4.57 9.73 2.19
N TRP A 88 3.91 9.78 1.04
CA TRP A 88 4.22 8.86 -0.07
C TRP A 88 5.66 9.01 -0.58
N GLU A 89 6.17 10.22 -0.63
CA GLU A 89 7.56 10.45 -1.05
C GLU A 89 8.62 9.81 -0.13
N GLU A 90 8.24 9.41 1.07
CA GLU A 90 9.10 8.70 2.02
C GLU A 90 9.06 7.18 1.82
N VAL A 91 8.10 6.67 1.03
CA VAL A 91 7.96 5.23 0.79
C VAL A 91 9.06 4.78 -0.18
N PRO A 92 9.90 3.81 0.21
CA PRO A 92 10.92 3.29 -0.70
C PRO A 92 10.30 2.63 -1.93
N ALA A 93 10.90 2.84 -3.10
CA ALA A 93 10.37 2.33 -4.36
C ALA A 93 10.15 0.81 -4.36
N PHE A 94 11.01 0.04 -3.70
CA PHE A 94 10.86 -1.43 -3.63
C PHE A 94 9.55 -1.90 -2.98
N VAL A 95 8.80 -1.02 -2.31
CA VAL A 95 7.52 -1.34 -1.69
C VAL A 95 6.40 -1.41 -2.74
N TYR A 96 6.47 -0.57 -3.78
CA TYR A 96 5.41 -0.42 -4.79
C TYR A 96 5.87 -0.55 -6.25
N ASP A 97 7.18 -0.66 -6.50
CA ASP A 97 7.75 -0.87 -7.83
C ASP A 97 8.30 -2.30 -7.93
N PRO A 98 7.80 -3.13 -8.87
CA PRO A 98 8.20 -4.54 -8.96
C PRO A 98 9.68 -4.72 -9.34
N ILE A 99 10.25 -3.83 -10.14
CA ILE A 99 11.66 -3.93 -10.54
C ILE A 99 12.58 -3.64 -9.36
N GLU A 100 12.28 -2.58 -8.59
CA GLU A 100 13.03 -2.26 -7.38
C GLU A 100 12.85 -3.35 -6.31
N ARG A 101 11.66 -3.99 -6.27
CA ARG A 101 11.41 -5.13 -5.39
C ARG A 101 12.28 -6.34 -5.72
N LEU A 102 12.41 -6.70 -6.99
CA LEU A 102 13.30 -7.79 -7.40
C LEU A 102 14.76 -7.53 -6.97
N LYS A 103 15.24 -6.29 -7.09
CA LYS A 103 16.58 -5.91 -6.60
C LYS A 103 16.69 -6.06 -5.07
N ALA A 104 15.63 -5.74 -4.34
CA ALA A 104 15.59 -5.93 -2.90
C ALA A 104 15.62 -7.41 -2.52
N LEU A 105 14.87 -8.27 -3.20
CA LEU A 105 14.90 -9.72 -3.00
C LEU A 105 16.27 -10.32 -3.28
N ASP A 106 16.93 -9.91 -4.37
CA ASP A 106 18.30 -10.34 -4.70
C ASP A 106 19.29 -9.93 -3.60
N ARG A 107 19.20 -8.69 -3.11
CA ARG A 107 20.04 -8.19 -2.01
C ARG A 107 19.84 -8.98 -0.72
N ASP A 108 18.57 -9.33 -0.42
CA ASP A 108 18.19 -9.99 0.83
C ASP A 108 18.28 -11.52 0.74
N GLY A 109 18.67 -12.08 -0.42
CA GLY A 109 18.86 -13.51 -0.63
C GLY A 109 17.56 -14.29 -0.69
N VAL A 110 16.49 -13.71 -1.26
CA VAL A 110 15.17 -14.32 -1.37
C VAL A 110 14.86 -14.66 -2.82
N ASP A 111 14.51 -15.91 -3.10
CA ASP A 111 14.20 -16.39 -4.46
C ASP A 111 12.79 -16.05 -4.92
N GLY A 112 11.86 -15.88 -3.99
CA GLY A 112 10.47 -15.61 -4.30
C GLY A 112 9.66 -15.28 -3.06
N GLU A 113 8.44 -14.80 -3.29
CA GLU A 113 7.57 -14.41 -2.19
C GLU A 113 6.09 -14.66 -2.51
N VAL A 114 5.31 -14.91 -1.46
CA VAL A 114 3.86 -14.89 -1.50
C VAL A 114 3.42 -13.50 -1.06
N LEU A 115 2.67 -12.80 -1.91
CA LEU A 115 2.25 -11.43 -1.69
C LEU A 115 0.81 -11.36 -1.22
N PHE A 116 0.60 -10.75 -0.07
CA PHE A 116 -0.72 -10.35 0.42
C PHE A 116 -0.96 -8.86 0.12
N PRO A 117 -2.23 -8.44 -0.04
CA PRO A 117 -2.54 -7.03 -0.23
C PRO A 117 -2.19 -6.21 1.01
N ASN A 118 -1.83 -4.94 0.80
CA ASN A 118 -1.66 -3.94 1.84
C ASN A 118 -2.80 -2.91 1.80
N ASP A 119 -2.74 -1.87 2.65
CA ASP A 119 -3.74 -0.81 2.64
C ASP A 119 -3.95 -0.20 1.23
N PRO A 120 -5.16 0.20 0.92
CA PRO A 120 -6.38 0.23 1.73
C PRO A 120 -7.23 -1.05 1.66
N ILE A 121 -6.78 -2.10 0.96
CA ILE A 121 -7.60 -3.31 0.71
C ILE A 121 -7.34 -4.46 1.70
N GLN A 122 -6.34 -4.33 2.54
CA GLN A 122 -5.85 -5.42 3.41
C GLN A 122 -6.94 -6.06 4.28
N SER A 123 -7.85 -5.28 4.83
CA SER A 123 -8.86 -5.82 5.75
C SER A 123 -10.21 -6.11 5.11
N GLY A 124 -10.49 -5.62 3.90
CA GLY A 124 -11.76 -5.80 3.19
C GLY A 124 -13.01 -5.21 3.88
N THR A 125 -12.93 -4.90 5.17
CA THR A 125 -14.10 -4.44 5.96
C THR A 125 -14.60 -3.06 5.57
N PHE A 126 -13.76 -2.25 4.92
CA PHE A 126 -14.10 -0.88 4.52
C PHE A 126 -15.07 -0.81 3.35
N PHE A 127 -15.26 -1.91 2.64
CA PHE A 127 -16.06 -1.97 1.42
C PHE A 127 -17.45 -2.57 1.67
N GLN A 128 -17.71 -3.07 2.87
CA GLN A 128 -18.96 -3.76 3.19
C GLN A 128 -20.17 -2.84 3.09
N GLY A 129 -21.21 -3.36 2.45
CA GLY A 129 -22.50 -2.68 2.31
C GLY A 129 -22.75 -2.00 0.96
N ASP A 130 -21.73 -1.90 0.08
CA ASP A 130 -21.87 -1.43 -1.29
C ASP A 130 -21.14 -2.39 -2.24
N ALA A 131 -21.85 -3.41 -2.70
CA ALA A 131 -21.29 -4.48 -3.53
C ALA A 131 -20.71 -3.96 -4.86
N GLU A 132 -21.28 -2.90 -5.43
CA GLU A 132 -20.78 -2.31 -6.67
C GLU A 132 -19.47 -1.57 -6.45
N PHE A 133 -19.35 -0.82 -5.37
CA PHE A 133 -18.13 -0.14 -4.99
C PHE A 133 -17.03 -1.15 -4.63
N GLU A 134 -17.36 -2.18 -3.84
CA GLU A 134 -16.45 -3.27 -3.47
C GLU A 134 -15.88 -3.96 -4.71
N LEU A 135 -16.76 -4.36 -5.65
CA LEU A 135 -16.34 -4.98 -6.90
C LEU A 135 -15.38 -4.07 -7.69
N ALA A 136 -15.69 -2.78 -7.82
CA ALA A 136 -14.85 -1.83 -8.53
C ALA A 136 -13.48 -1.66 -7.85
N CYS A 137 -13.41 -1.64 -6.51
CA CYS A 137 -12.17 -1.56 -5.76
C CYS A 137 -11.28 -2.80 -5.97
N VAL A 138 -11.89 -4.00 -5.94
CA VAL A 138 -11.17 -5.27 -6.15
C VAL A 138 -10.69 -5.39 -7.59
N GLN A 139 -11.51 -5.01 -8.58
CA GLN A 139 -11.11 -4.99 -9.98
C GLN A 139 -9.91 -4.06 -10.20
N ALA A 140 -9.97 -2.82 -9.68
CA ALA A 140 -8.88 -1.86 -9.80
C ALA A 140 -7.58 -2.37 -9.16
N PHE A 141 -7.68 -3.08 -8.03
CA PHE A 141 -6.53 -3.72 -7.37
C PHE A 141 -5.96 -4.84 -8.25
N ASN A 142 -6.80 -5.75 -8.74
CA ASN A 142 -6.37 -6.89 -9.55
C ASN A 142 -5.73 -6.44 -10.87
N ASP A 143 -6.28 -5.42 -11.52
CA ASP A 143 -5.71 -4.82 -12.73
C ASP A 143 -4.34 -4.20 -12.44
N GLY A 144 -4.22 -3.44 -11.34
CA GLY A 144 -2.95 -2.88 -10.90
C GLY A 144 -1.91 -3.95 -10.58
N LEU A 145 -2.32 -5.06 -9.94
CA LEU A 145 -1.43 -6.18 -9.64
C LEU A 145 -1.03 -6.94 -10.91
N ALA A 146 -1.92 -7.05 -11.90
CA ALA A 146 -1.59 -7.68 -13.18
C ALA A 146 -0.54 -6.89 -13.97
N GLU A 147 -0.49 -5.57 -13.82
CA GLU A 147 0.55 -4.70 -14.40
C GLU A 147 1.90 -4.77 -13.65
N TRP A 148 1.92 -5.39 -12.49
CA TRP A 148 3.11 -5.55 -11.64
C TRP A 148 4.08 -6.65 -12.11
N ARG A 149 3.88 -7.18 -13.30
CA ARG A 149 4.67 -8.28 -13.90
C ARG A 149 5.97 -7.79 -14.53
#